data_59564a5d3ad91c31d65e0d4c45946347
#
_entry.id   59564a5d3ad91c31d65e0d4c45946347
#
_cell.length_a   1.000
_cell.length_b   1.000
_cell.length_c   1.000
_cell.angle_alpha   90.00
_cell.angle_beta   90.00
_cell.angle_gamma   90.00
#
_symmetry.space_group_name_H-M   'P 1'
#
loop_
_entity.id
_entity.type
_entity.pdbx_description
1 polymer ?
#
loop_
_entity_poly.entity_id
_entity_poly.type
_entity_poly.pdbx_seq_one_letter_code
_entity_poly.pdbx_strand_id
1 'polypeptide(L)'
;MKAVKKLFLPILCLFANTLIAQEVDYSVVSVNEEASLQLTKITEDNDYVCMPQVKRNERGVNWWANRVIDVTRDGERIAYLSFRNNTTNLFIKGLTKAGVSVQRTNRQNVLDFSYSPDGKTICFSEKSGKTNRIFTTDAEKGYVCRQITSNELDYSPIFSNDMKQIFFSRQEKNGISIWSYDIQNNFLSSFTKGMTPMPIGNDVVLCVRTSGEGRDEIWRINYSTGIEECVVSDVNRGFSTPSVSPDGEWLLFVGSNKLMNGKRAYWNTDIFVCKLDGTHLTQLTYHAADDLSPVWSKDGRYIYFVSQRGSSTGTANVWKMNFTIK
;
A
#
# COMPACT_ATOMS: atom_id res chain seq x y z
N MET A 1 39.68 33.13 40.20
CA MET A 1 39.45 32.49 38.91
C MET A 1 38.25 31.56 39.04
N LYS A 2 37.07 32.00 38.62
CA LYS A 2 35.83 31.19 38.61
C LYS A 2 35.58 30.70 37.20
N ALA A 3 35.60 29.37 37.01
CA ALA A 3 35.31 28.73 35.74
C ALA A 3 33.85 28.79 35.44
N VAL A 4 33.49 29.46 34.35
CA VAL A 4 32.11 29.47 33.80
C VAL A 4 31.91 28.18 33.02
N LYS A 5 31.12 27.26 33.56
CA LYS A 5 30.61 26.12 32.82
C LYS A 5 29.57 26.62 31.82
N LYS A 6 29.86 26.59 30.53
CA LYS A 6 28.89 26.76 29.46
C LYS A 6 27.98 25.52 29.44
N LEU A 7 26.73 25.71 29.84
CA LEU A 7 25.67 24.74 29.65
C LEU A 7 25.30 24.79 28.16
N PHE A 8 25.63 23.75 27.41
CA PHE A 8 25.03 23.50 26.10
C PHE A 8 23.63 22.95 26.35
N LEU A 9 22.60 23.76 26.19
CA LEU A 9 21.25 23.26 25.96
C LEU A 9 21.21 22.70 24.53
N PRO A 10 20.71 21.48 24.33
CA PRO A 10 20.37 21.04 23.00
C PRO A 10 19.15 21.90 22.54
N ILE A 11 19.34 22.55 21.41
CA ILE A 11 18.22 23.16 20.68
C ILE A 11 17.35 22.00 20.22
N LEU A 12 16.39 21.65 21.07
CA LEU A 12 15.28 20.79 20.67
C LEU A 12 14.47 21.59 19.64
N CYS A 13 14.47 21.13 18.39
CA CYS A 13 13.69 21.72 17.32
C CYS A 13 12.21 21.71 17.73
N LEU A 14 11.73 22.84 18.25
CA LEU A 14 10.34 23.19 18.44
C LEU A 14 9.73 23.59 17.07
N PHE A 15 9.60 22.64 16.15
CA PHE A 15 8.84 22.81 14.91
C PHE A 15 7.56 22.01 14.91
N ALA A 16 6.93 21.82 16.05
CA ALA A 16 5.72 21.01 16.13
C ALA A 16 4.47 21.76 16.56
N ASN A 17 4.42 23.09 16.54
CA ASN A 17 3.29 23.75 17.22
C ASN A 17 2.55 24.84 16.47
N THR A 18 2.52 24.83 15.15
CA THR A 18 1.58 25.71 14.43
C THR A 18 1.02 25.02 13.17
N LEU A 19 0.43 23.85 13.32
CA LEU A 19 -0.54 23.38 12.33
C LEU A 19 -1.90 23.96 12.69
N ILE A 20 -2.14 25.19 12.25
CA ILE A 20 -3.47 25.77 12.13
C ILE A 20 -4.26 24.84 11.21
N ALA A 21 -5.56 24.64 11.50
CA ALA A 21 -6.46 23.92 10.61
C ALA A 21 -6.61 24.69 9.30
N GLN A 22 -5.61 24.60 8.46
CA GLN A 22 -5.75 24.93 7.07
C GLN A 22 -6.49 23.78 6.39
N GLU A 23 -7.51 24.12 5.65
CA GLU A 23 -8.03 23.27 4.60
C GLU A 23 -6.81 22.76 3.82
N VAL A 24 -6.63 21.43 3.75
CA VAL A 24 -5.43 20.85 3.14
C VAL A 24 -5.43 21.23 1.67
N ASP A 25 -4.54 22.10 1.27
CA ASP A 25 -4.36 22.46 -0.13
C ASP A 25 -3.52 21.40 -0.83
N TYR A 26 -4.19 20.46 -1.49
CA TYR A 26 -3.55 19.41 -2.28
C TYR A 26 -2.88 19.93 -3.56
N SER A 27 -3.06 21.21 -3.93
CA SER A 27 -2.41 21.79 -5.10
C SER A 27 -0.93 22.09 -4.87
N VAL A 28 -0.51 22.25 -3.62
CA VAL A 28 0.87 22.56 -3.26
C VAL A 28 1.65 21.26 -3.05
N VAL A 29 2.65 21.04 -3.90
CA VAL A 29 3.66 20.00 -3.67
C VAL A 29 4.73 20.58 -2.75
N SER A 30 5.02 19.92 -1.63
CA SER A 30 6.08 20.34 -0.72
C SER A 30 7.44 20.30 -1.44
N VAL A 31 7.99 21.46 -1.75
CA VAL A 31 9.18 21.61 -2.61
C VAL A 31 10.48 21.28 -1.86
N ASN A 32 10.49 21.41 -0.53
CA ASN A 32 11.73 21.38 0.24
C ASN A 32 12.13 19.98 0.77
N GLU A 33 11.18 19.10 0.99
CA GLU A 33 11.43 17.80 1.64
C GLU A 33 11.56 16.65 0.64
N GLU A 34 10.91 16.78 -0.51
CA GLU A 34 10.83 15.74 -1.53
C GLU A 34 11.57 16.08 -2.84
N ALA A 35 12.20 17.26 -2.92
CA ALA A 35 12.92 17.70 -4.14
C ALA A 35 14.02 16.73 -4.58
N SER A 36 14.65 16.03 -3.61
CA SER A 36 15.68 15.01 -3.89
C SER A 36 15.10 13.73 -4.53
N LEU A 37 13.80 13.50 -4.41
CA LEU A 37 13.10 12.29 -4.90
C LEU A 37 12.62 12.42 -6.35
N GLN A 38 12.74 13.60 -6.94
CA GLN A 38 12.33 13.87 -8.32
C GLN A 38 10.92 13.36 -8.64
N LEU A 39 9.94 13.84 -7.90
CA LEU A 39 8.54 13.43 -8.05
C LEU A 39 8.00 13.74 -9.45
N THR A 40 7.32 12.80 -10.03
CA THR A 40 6.67 12.93 -11.35
C THR A 40 5.24 12.40 -11.28
N LYS A 41 4.28 13.21 -11.70
CA LYS A 41 2.87 12.81 -11.86
C LYS A 41 2.75 11.90 -13.09
N ILE A 42 2.15 10.74 -12.95
CA ILE A 42 1.99 9.73 -14.01
C ILE A 42 0.60 9.74 -14.64
N THR A 43 -0.43 9.95 -13.81
CA THR A 43 -1.82 10.03 -14.27
C THR A 43 -2.31 11.47 -14.21
N GLU A 44 -3.39 11.74 -14.93
CA GLU A 44 -4.07 13.02 -14.90
C GLU A 44 -5.38 12.93 -14.11
N ASP A 45 -5.95 14.08 -13.74
CA ASP A 45 -7.17 14.12 -12.90
C ASP A 45 -8.36 13.39 -13.58
N ASN A 46 -8.43 13.38 -14.92
CA ASN A 46 -9.42 12.65 -15.70
C ASN A 46 -9.15 11.14 -15.80
N ASP A 47 -8.08 10.64 -15.23
CA ASP A 47 -7.86 9.20 -15.03
C ASP A 47 -8.69 8.66 -13.85
N TYR A 48 -9.20 9.54 -12.98
CA TYR A 48 -10.07 9.22 -11.84
C TYR A 48 -9.54 8.06 -10.99
N VAL A 49 -8.25 8.15 -10.64
CA VAL A 49 -7.56 7.15 -9.81
C VAL A 49 -8.24 7.04 -8.45
N CYS A 50 -8.54 5.83 -8.03
CA CYS A 50 -9.12 5.58 -6.72
C CYS A 50 -8.08 5.77 -5.61
N MET A 51 -8.45 6.48 -4.55
CA MET A 51 -7.73 6.37 -3.28
C MET A 51 -8.02 5.01 -2.65
N PRO A 52 -7.01 4.34 -2.08
CA PRO A 52 -7.25 3.19 -1.21
C PRO A 52 -8.26 3.52 -0.12
N GLN A 53 -9.15 2.59 0.16
CA GLN A 53 -10.08 2.78 1.27
C GLN A 53 -9.32 2.68 2.58
N VAL A 54 -9.46 3.71 3.42
CA VAL A 54 -8.79 3.85 4.70
C VAL A 54 -9.82 3.83 5.81
N LYS A 55 -9.77 2.85 6.70
CA LYS A 55 -10.59 2.85 7.90
C LYS A 55 -9.74 3.38 9.07
N ARG A 56 -10.09 4.55 9.60
CA ARG A 56 -9.38 5.21 10.70
C ARG A 56 -10.17 5.06 11.99
N ASN A 57 -9.52 4.71 13.08
CA ASN A 57 -10.09 4.74 14.42
C ASN A 57 -9.24 5.61 15.37
N GLU A 58 -9.72 5.83 16.61
CA GLU A 58 -9.06 6.68 17.58
C GLU A 58 -7.68 6.19 18.06
N ARG A 59 -7.38 4.89 17.86
CA ARG A 59 -6.17 4.24 18.34
C ARG A 59 -5.10 4.06 17.26
N GLY A 60 -5.43 4.38 16.03
CA GLY A 60 -4.54 4.16 14.90
C GLY A 60 -5.32 3.96 13.62
N VAL A 61 -4.64 3.48 12.63
CA VAL A 61 -5.21 3.19 11.35
C VAL A 61 -5.40 1.69 11.27
N ASN A 62 -6.63 1.20 11.46
CA ASN A 62 -6.99 -0.16 11.10
C ASN A 62 -7.26 -0.19 9.60
N TRP A 63 -6.41 -0.85 8.87
CA TRP A 63 -6.34 -0.71 7.45
C TRP A 63 -6.88 -1.87 6.68
N TRP A 64 -7.74 -1.50 5.83
CA TRP A 64 -7.94 -2.12 4.54
C TRP A 64 -7.15 -1.30 3.52
N ALA A 65 -5.83 -1.28 3.61
CA ALA A 65 -5.04 -0.60 2.60
C ALA A 65 -5.01 -1.48 1.37
N ASN A 66 -6.02 -1.28 0.52
CA ASN A 66 -6.14 -1.96 -0.74
C ASN A 66 -4.97 -1.55 -1.64
N ARG A 67 -4.38 -2.51 -2.33
CA ARG A 67 -3.46 -2.23 -3.41
C ARG A 67 -4.28 -1.80 -4.62
N VAL A 68 -4.25 -0.50 -4.94
CA VAL A 68 -5.02 0.07 -6.05
C VAL A 68 -4.17 0.39 -7.27
N ILE A 69 -2.87 0.18 -7.18
CA ILE A 69 -1.92 0.28 -8.31
C ILE A 69 -0.96 -0.89 -8.32
N ASP A 70 -0.45 -1.23 -9.49
CA ASP A 70 0.67 -2.17 -9.69
C ASP A 70 1.36 -1.85 -11.02
N VAL A 71 2.62 -2.28 -11.18
CA VAL A 71 3.40 -2.11 -12.41
C VAL A 71 3.32 -3.40 -13.21
N THR A 72 3.04 -3.30 -14.52
CA THR A 72 3.06 -4.47 -15.41
C THR A 72 4.44 -5.13 -15.44
N ARG A 73 4.50 -6.41 -15.80
CA ARG A 73 5.74 -7.18 -15.77
C ARG A 73 6.85 -6.60 -16.63
N ASP A 74 6.51 -6.04 -17.79
CA ASP A 74 7.44 -5.36 -18.69
C ASP A 74 8.01 -4.06 -18.10
N GLY A 75 7.42 -3.54 -17.01
CA GLY A 75 7.82 -2.28 -16.39
C GLY A 75 7.44 -1.04 -17.19
N GLU A 76 6.68 -1.18 -18.27
CA GLU A 76 6.36 -0.10 -19.20
C GLU A 76 5.02 0.60 -18.92
N ARG A 77 4.16 -0.06 -18.14
CA ARG A 77 2.79 0.41 -17.88
C ARG A 77 2.45 0.37 -16.41
N ILE A 78 1.61 1.30 -15.97
CA ILE A 78 0.97 1.29 -14.66
C ILE A 78 -0.46 0.80 -14.79
N ALA A 79 -0.83 -0.15 -13.95
CA ALA A 79 -2.21 -0.55 -13.73
C ALA A 79 -2.75 0.17 -12.50
N TYR A 80 -3.98 0.62 -12.55
CA TYR A 80 -4.63 1.34 -11.45
C TYR A 80 -6.14 1.14 -11.45
N LEU A 81 -6.75 1.25 -10.28
CA LEU A 81 -8.19 1.31 -10.16
C LEU A 81 -8.68 2.72 -10.45
N SER A 82 -9.73 2.80 -11.25
CA SER A 82 -10.39 4.05 -11.62
C SER A 82 -11.88 3.96 -11.40
N PHE A 83 -12.47 5.02 -10.82
CA PHE A 83 -13.91 5.16 -10.64
C PHE A 83 -14.50 5.99 -11.76
N ARG A 84 -15.20 5.32 -12.67
CA ARG A 84 -15.88 5.96 -13.81
C ARG A 84 -17.28 5.36 -13.98
N ASN A 85 -18.23 6.19 -14.37
CA ASN A 85 -19.61 5.75 -14.64
C ASN A 85 -20.22 4.93 -13.49
N ASN A 86 -20.00 5.36 -12.24
CA ASN A 86 -20.45 4.69 -11.02
C ASN A 86 -19.93 3.25 -10.82
N THR A 87 -18.83 2.90 -11.48
CA THR A 87 -18.18 1.60 -11.33
C THR A 87 -16.68 1.78 -11.08
N THR A 88 -16.08 0.86 -10.32
CA THR A 88 -14.62 0.80 -10.13
C THR A 88 -14.05 -0.35 -10.93
N ASN A 89 -13.14 -0.04 -11.84
CA ASN A 89 -12.50 -1.01 -12.71
C ASN A 89 -10.99 -0.79 -12.80
N LEU A 90 -10.29 -1.82 -13.28
CA LEU A 90 -8.87 -1.78 -13.57
C LEU A 90 -8.62 -1.11 -14.94
N PHE A 91 -7.70 -0.17 -14.94
CA PHE A 91 -7.20 0.52 -16.13
C PHE A 91 -5.69 0.37 -16.22
N ILE A 92 -5.15 0.43 -17.43
CA ILE A 92 -3.71 0.39 -17.71
C ILE A 92 -3.32 1.61 -18.55
N LYS A 93 -2.18 2.23 -18.22
CA LYS A 93 -1.61 3.39 -18.93
C LYS A 93 -0.10 3.24 -19.07
N GLY A 94 0.45 3.68 -20.19
CA GLY A 94 1.91 3.71 -20.40
C GLY A 94 2.62 4.66 -19.45
N LEU A 95 3.80 4.28 -18.98
CA LEU A 95 4.63 5.11 -18.08
C LEU A 95 5.43 6.18 -18.83
N THR A 96 5.76 5.94 -20.10
CA THR A 96 6.68 6.80 -20.88
C THR A 96 6.00 7.73 -21.87
N LYS A 97 4.71 7.57 -22.10
CA LYS A 97 3.92 8.38 -23.04
C LYS A 97 2.63 8.84 -22.41
N ALA A 98 2.19 10.06 -22.73
CA ALA A 98 0.84 10.52 -22.47
C ALA A 98 -0.14 9.63 -23.26
N GLY A 99 -0.37 8.43 -22.80
CA GLY A 99 -1.19 7.42 -23.45
C GLY A 99 -2.62 7.45 -22.93
N VAL A 100 -3.54 6.95 -23.75
CA VAL A 100 -4.92 6.74 -23.35
C VAL A 100 -4.97 5.58 -22.34
N SER A 101 -5.71 5.78 -21.26
CA SER A 101 -5.98 4.72 -20.29
C SER A 101 -6.92 3.68 -20.88
N VAL A 102 -6.56 2.42 -20.81
CA VAL A 102 -7.34 1.30 -21.36
C VAL A 102 -7.94 0.49 -20.22
N GLN A 103 -9.28 0.37 -20.22
CA GLN A 103 -9.99 -0.45 -19.24
C GLN A 103 -9.70 -1.95 -19.48
N ARG A 104 -9.45 -2.69 -18.38
CA ARG A 104 -9.13 -4.13 -18.39
C ARG A 104 -10.21 -5.01 -17.79
N THR A 105 -10.98 -4.51 -16.85
CA THR A 105 -12.11 -5.26 -16.27
C THR A 105 -13.43 -4.56 -16.59
N ASN A 106 -14.51 -5.34 -16.62
CA ASN A 106 -15.88 -4.83 -16.73
C ASN A 106 -16.67 -5.34 -15.52
N ARG A 107 -16.43 -4.71 -14.38
CA ARG A 107 -17.00 -5.10 -13.09
C ARG A 107 -17.74 -3.92 -12.46
N GLN A 108 -18.40 -4.14 -11.33
CA GLN A 108 -19.14 -3.09 -10.64
C GLN A 108 -18.28 -2.35 -9.61
N ASN A 109 -17.50 -3.09 -8.82
CA ASN A 109 -16.83 -2.49 -7.68
C ASN A 109 -15.57 -3.28 -7.29
N VAL A 110 -14.52 -3.20 -8.11
CA VAL A 110 -13.20 -3.76 -7.83
C VAL A 110 -12.58 -2.95 -6.68
N LEU A 111 -12.09 -3.62 -5.65
CA LEU A 111 -11.54 -2.98 -4.46
C LEU A 111 -10.01 -2.94 -4.44
N ASP A 112 -9.37 -3.99 -4.94
CA ASP A 112 -7.93 -4.18 -4.97
C ASP A 112 -7.55 -5.26 -5.98
N PHE A 113 -6.27 -5.31 -6.34
CA PHE A 113 -5.76 -6.30 -7.29
C PHE A 113 -4.25 -6.51 -7.14
N SER A 114 -3.75 -7.59 -7.70
CA SER A 114 -2.33 -7.81 -7.97
C SER A 114 -2.11 -8.65 -9.22
N TYR A 115 -0.96 -8.47 -9.86
CA TYR A 115 -0.51 -9.34 -10.96
C TYR A 115 0.08 -10.64 -10.42
N SER A 116 -0.06 -11.72 -11.21
CA SER A 116 0.76 -12.91 -11.03
C SER A 116 2.23 -12.60 -11.32
N PRO A 117 3.19 -13.34 -10.74
CA PRO A 117 4.63 -13.16 -11.00
C PRO A 117 5.03 -13.21 -12.47
N ASP A 118 4.32 -14.00 -13.29
CA ASP A 118 4.53 -14.07 -14.74
C ASP A 118 3.83 -12.95 -15.53
N GLY A 119 3.02 -12.12 -14.85
CA GLY A 119 2.30 -10.99 -15.43
C GLY A 119 1.11 -11.35 -16.33
N LYS A 120 0.74 -12.64 -16.42
CA LYS A 120 -0.31 -13.09 -17.34
C LYS A 120 -1.71 -13.11 -16.72
N THR A 121 -1.78 -13.17 -15.40
CA THR A 121 -3.03 -13.25 -14.65
C THR A 121 -3.12 -12.11 -13.65
N ILE A 122 -4.32 -11.63 -13.40
CA ILE A 122 -4.62 -10.70 -12.32
C ILE A 122 -5.55 -11.40 -11.35
N CYS A 123 -5.27 -11.31 -10.05
CA CYS A 123 -6.25 -11.58 -9.01
C CYS A 123 -6.76 -10.26 -8.43
N PHE A 124 -8.06 -10.21 -8.13
CA PHE A 124 -8.68 -9.01 -7.60
C PHE A 124 -9.84 -9.35 -6.67
N SER A 125 -10.14 -8.45 -5.75
CA SER A 125 -11.36 -8.52 -4.96
C SER A 125 -12.44 -7.59 -5.50
N GLU A 126 -13.69 -8.01 -5.41
CA GLU A 126 -14.86 -7.24 -5.80
C GLU A 126 -15.90 -7.26 -4.71
N LYS A 127 -16.46 -6.09 -4.40
CA LYS A 127 -17.58 -5.95 -3.49
C LYS A 127 -18.89 -6.28 -4.21
N SER A 128 -19.66 -7.21 -3.63
CA SER A 128 -20.99 -7.60 -4.10
C SER A 128 -21.96 -7.62 -2.92
N GLY A 129 -22.75 -6.57 -2.78
CA GLY A 129 -23.64 -6.38 -1.63
C GLY A 129 -22.89 -6.30 -0.31
N LYS A 130 -23.09 -7.30 0.56
CA LYS A 130 -22.43 -7.39 1.89
C LYS A 130 -21.16 -8.26 1.90
N THR A 131 -20.79 -8.85 0.76
CA THR A 131 -19.63 -9.72 0.63
C THR A 131 -18.58 -9.11 -0.29
N ASN A 132 -17.32 -9.50 -0.10
CA ASN A 132 -16.24 -9.29 -1.05
C ASN A 132 -15.76 -10.66 -1.52
N ARG A 133 -15.48 -10.80 -2.81
CA ARG A 133 -15.10 -12.07 -3.42
C ARG A 133 -13.81 -11.90 -4.21
N ILE A 134 -13.00 -12.94 -4.21
CA ILE A 134 -11.77 -12.99 -5.01
C ILE A 134 -12.08 -13.59 -6.37
N PHE A 135 -11.53 -12.97 -7.40
CA PHE A 135 -11.59 -13.40 -8.79
C PHE A 135 -10.19 -13.44 -9.41
N THR A 136 -10.04 -14.22 -10.46
CA THR A 136 -8.89 -14.14 -11.37
C THR A 136 -9.35 -13.87 -12.79
N THR A 137 -8.49 -13.20 -13.57
CA THR A 137 -8.73 -12.91 -14.99
C THR A 137 -7.42 -12.85 -15.75
N ASP A 138 -7.47 -13.03 -17.06
CA ASP A 138 -6.33 -12.79 -17.95
C ASP A 138 -5.94 -11.31 -17.94
N ALA A 139 -4.65 -11.02 -17.83
CA ALA A 139 -4.14 -9.65 -17.68
C ALA A 139 -4.34 -8.78 -18.92
N GLU A 140 -4.39 -9.35 -20.12
CA GLU A 140 -4.56 -8.61 -21.36
C GLU A 140 -6.03 -8.59 -21.83
N LYS A 141 -6.77 -9.67 -21.60
CA LYS A 141 -8.17 -9.82 -22.07
C LYS A 141 -9.20 -9.38 -21.04
N GLY A 142 -8.96 -9.56 -19.74
CA GLY A 142 -9.63 -8.94 -18.59
C GLY A 142 -11.13 -9.13 -18.40
N TYR A 143 -11.87 -9.61 -19.38
CA TYR A 143 -13.35 -9.65 -19.33
C TYR A 143 -13.93 -10.97 -18.81
N VAL A 144 -13.21 -12.07 -18.98
CA VAL A 144 -13.62 -13.38 -18.46
C VAL A 144 -12.97 -13.59 -17.11
N CYS A 145 -13.79 -13.62 -16.06
CA CYS A 145 -13.33 -13.74 -14.70
C CYS A 145 -13.74 -15.09 -14.10
N ARG A 146 -12.80 -15.76 -13.43
CA ARG A 146 -13.06 -16.94 -12.63
C ARG A 146 -13.19 -16.54 -11.17
N GLN A 147 -14.31 -16.89 -10.54
CA GLN A 147 -14.51 -16.69 -9.10
C GLN A 147 -13.71 -17.73 -8.31
N ILE A 148 -12.98 -17.27 -7.29
CA ILE A 148 -12.14 -18.10 -6.40
C ILE A 148 -12.84 -18.31 -5.06
N THR A 149 -13.42 -17.25 -4.48
CA THR A 149 -14.11 -17.32 -3.18
C THR A 149 -15.55 -16.88 -3.30
N SER A 150 -16.39 -17.27 -2.31
CA SER A 150 -17.81 -16.97 -2.27
C SER A 150 -18.28 -16.62 -0.87
N ASN A 151 -19.20 -15.64 -0.78
CA ASN A 151 -19.97 -15.33 0.43
C ASN A 151 -19.19 -14.84 1.66
N GLU A 152 -17.92 -14.45 1.51
CA GLU A 152 -17.06 -13.98 2.58
C GLU A 152 -16.72 -12.49 2.41
N LEU A 153 -15.96 -11.95 3.35
CA LEU A 153 -15.35 -10.62 3.24
C LEU A 153 -13.85 -10.78 2.95
N ASP A 154 -13.55 -11.15 1.70
CA ASP A 154 -12.20 -11.43 1.21
C ASP A 154 -11.62 -10.22 0.46
N TYR A 155 -10.33 -9.91 0.70
CA TYR A 155 -9.66 -8.76 0.08
C TYR A 155 -8.14 -8.92 0.09
N SER A 156 -7.43 -8.02 -0.59
CA SER A 156 -5.96 -8.01 -0.75
C SER A 156 -5.39 -9.33 -1.27
N PRO A 157 -5.92 -9.86 -2.39
CA PRO A 157 -5.39 -11.08 -2.98
C PRO A 157 -4.01 -10.84 -3.60
N ILE A 158 -3.13 -11.84 -3.47
CA ILE A 158 -1.80 -11.84 -4.06
C ILE A 158 -1.34 -13.27 -4.37
N PHE A 159 -0.70 -13.47 -5.52
CA PHE A 159 -0.12 -14.77 -5.87
C PHE A 159 1.13 -15.06 -5.04
N SER A 160 1.36 -16.32 -4.71
CA SER A 160 2.69 -16.80 -4.28
C SER A 160 3.69 -16.67 -5.43
N ASN A 161 4.99 -16.58 -5.10
CA ASN A 161 6.04 -16.39 -6.10
C ASN A 161 6.17 -17.59 -7.06
N ASP A 162 5.84 -18.80 -6.61
CA ASP A 162 5.79 -20.01 -7.42
C ASP A 162 4.46 -20.21 -8.16
N MET A 163 3.52 -19.27 -8.02
CA MET A 163 2.18 -19.26 -8.63
C MET A 163 1.29 -20.45 -8.25
N LYS A 164 1.59 -21.18 -7.18
CA LYS A 164 0.76 -22.31 -6.74
C LYS A 164 -0.40 -21.90 -5.85
N GLN A 165 -0.28 -20.73 -5.20
CA GLN A 165 -1.27 -20.25 -4.25
C GLN A 165 -1.67 -18.80 -4.52
N ILE A 166 -2.87 -18.43 -4.07
CA ILE A 166 -3.30 -17.05 -3.91
C ILE A 166 -3.55 -16.85 -2.41
N PHE A 167 -2.76 -15.97 -1.80
CA PHE A 167 -3.00 -15.51 -0.45
C PHE A 167 -3.97 -14.34 -0.44
N PHE A 168 -4.80 -14.22 0.59
CA PHE A 168 -5.72 -13.10 0.73
C PHE A 168 -6.10 -12.91 2.20
N SER A 169 -6.64 -11.74 2.52
CA SER A 169 -7.18 -11.43 3.84
C SER A 169 -8.65 -11.79 3.88
N ARG A 170 -9.12 -12.40 4.97
CA ARG A 170 -10.52 -12.69 5.24
C ARG A 170 -10.94 -12.08 6.55
N GLN A 171 -12.01 -11.28 6.52
CA GLN A 171 -12.64 -10.82 7.75
C GLN A 171 -13.49 -11.93 8.33
N GLU A 172 -13.17 -12.33 9.54
CA GLU A 172 -13.88 -13.33 10.32
C GLU A 172 -14.57 -12.69 11.54
N LYS A 173 -15.39 -13.46 12.24
CA LYS A 173 -16.06 -12.99 13.45
C LYS A 173 -15.08 -12.50 14.53
N ASN A 174 -13.92 -13.15 14.64
CA ASN A 174 -12.92 -12.89 15.68
C ASN A 174 -11.66 -12.18 15.16
N GLY A 175 -11.79 -11.37 14.11
CA GLY A 175 -10.68 -10.62 13.55
C GLY A 175 -10.41 -10.95 12.08
N ILE A 176 -9.18 -10.69 11.64
CA ILE A 176 -8.77 -10.90 10.26
C ILE A 176 -7.72 -12.00 10.22
N SER A 177 -7.88 -12.92 9.28
CA SER A 177 -6.93 -14.00 9.01
C SER A 177 -6.48 -13.96 7.56
N ILE A 178 -5.26 -14.41 7.31
CA ILE A 178 -4.78 -14.72 5.98
C ILE A 178 -5.22 -16.14 5.65
N TRP A 179 -5.78 -16.28 4.47
CA TRP A 179 -6.16 -17.53 3.84
C TRP A 179 -5.34 -17.76 2.59
N SER A 180 -5.20 -19.01 2.21
CA SER A 180 -4.61 -19.40 0.94
C SER A 180 -5.57 -20.24 0.12
N TYR A 181 -5.53 -20.04 -1.19
CA TYR A 181 -6.19 -20.87 -2.18
C TYR A 181 -5.14 -21.60 -2.99
N ASP A 182 -5.12 -22.93 -2.91
CA ASP A 182 -4.32 -23.80 -3.73
C ASP A 182 -4.93 -23.84 -5.15
N ILE A 183 -4.18 -23.37 -6.14
CA ILE A 183 -4.67 -23.18 -7.51
C ILE A 183 -4.85 -24.55 -8.21
N GLN A 184 -3.99 -25.52 -7.92
CA GLN A 184 -4.04 -26.83 -8.54
C GLN A 184 -5.16 -27.69 -7.97
N ASN A 185 -5.32 -27.69 -6.63
CA ASN A 185 -6.26 -28.55 -5.94
C ASN A 185 -7.61 -27.89 -5.69
N ASN A 186 -7.77 -26.61 -6.00
CA ASN A 186 -8.98 -25.81 -5.73
C ASN A 186 -9.39 -25.85 -4.25
N PHE A 187 -8.43 -25.74 -3.35
CA PHE A 187 -8.62 -25.91 -1.92
C PHE A 187 -8.30 -24.62 -1.16
N LEU A 188 -9.20 -24.25 -0.24
CA LEU A 188 -9.05 -23.11 0.66
C LEU A 188 -8.58 -23.56 2.03
N SER A 189 -7.56 -22.90 2.58
CA SER A 189 -7.10 -23.14 3.95
C SER A 189 -6.80 -21.84 4.68
N SER A 190 -7.06 -21.83 5.99
CA SER A 190 -6.62 -20.76 6.88
C SER A 190 -5.11 -20.88 7.08
N PHE A 191 -4.41 -19.76 6.94
CA PHE A 191 -2.95 -19.73 7.00
C PHE A 191 -2.46 -19.20 8.35
N THR A 192 -2.75 -17.93 8.67
CA THR A 192 -2.35 -17.30 9.94
C THR A 192 -3.24 -16.10 10.26
N LYS A 193 -3.13 -15.55 11.46
CA LYS A 193 -3.76 -14.27 11.81
C LYS A 193 -2.99 -13.12 11.16
N GLY A 194 -3.71 -12.14 10.66
CA GLY A 194 -3.15 -10.97 10.01
C GLY A 194 -3.90 -10.56 8.75
N MET A 195 -3.38 -9.55 8.06
CA MET A 195 -3.97 -8.98 6.85
C MET A 195 -2.89 -8.53 5.87
N THR A 196 -3.28 -8.17 4.64
CA THR A 196 -2.40 -7.67 3.57
C THR A 196 -1.17 -8.55 3.34
N PRO A 197 -1.36 -9.81 2.93
CA PRO A 197 -0.25 -10.73 2.73
C PRO A 197 0.69 -10.24 1.63
N MET A 198 1.99 -10.48 1.81
CA MET A 198 3.04 -10.21 0.83
C MET A 198 4.03 -11.39 0.82
N PRO A 199 3.92 -12.32 -0.12
CA PRO A 199 4.84 -13.45 -0.23
C PRO A 199 6.27 -13.02 -0.57
N ILE A 200 7.25 -13.67 0.08
CA ILE A 200 8.68 -13.52 -0.19
C ILE A 200 9.28 -14.90 -0.41
N GLY A 201 9.89 -15.10 -1.56
CA GLY A 201 10.38 -16.45 -1.90
C GLY A 201 9.24 -17.47 -1.89
N ASN A 202 9.53 -18.71 -1.46
CA ASN A 202 8.56 -19.80 -1.50
C ASN A 202 8.00 -20.17 -0.12
N ASP A 203 8.63 -19.70 0.96
CA ASP A 203 8.31 -20.17 2.32
C ASP A 203 7.99 -19.05 3.31
N VAL A 204 7.99 -17.80 2.86
CA VAL A 204 7.81 -16.65 3.75
C VAL A 204 6.67 -15.77 3.26
N VAL A 205 5.85 -15.31 4.20
CA VAL A 205 4.83 -14.29 3.96
C VAL A 205 5.00 -13.17 4.97
N LEU A 206 5.11 -11.94 4.50
CA LEU A 206 4.89 -10.78 5.35
C LEU A 206 3.39 -10.54 5.50
N CYS A 207 3.01 -10.04 6.65
CA CYS A 207 1.63 -9.62 6.90
C CYS A 207 1.58 -8.48 7.91
N VAL A 208 0.44 -7.83 7.97
CA VAL A 208 0.16 -6.84 9.00
C VAL A 208 -0.63 -7.49 10.11
N ARG A 209 -0.22 -7.24 11.36
CA ARG A 209 -0.95 -7.64 12.59
C ARG A 209 -1.17 -6.42 13.47
N THR A 210 -2.33 -6.36 14.09
CA THR A 210 -2.62 -5.33 15.08
C THR A 210 -2.11 -5.78 16.44
N SER A 211 -1.23 -4.98 17.05
CA SER A 211 -0.70 -5.22 18.39
C SER A 211 -1.78 -5.14 19.47
N GLY A 212 -1.47 -5.58 20.68
CA GLY A 212 -2.35 -5.43 21.85
C GLY A 212 -2.68 -3.98 22.19
N GLU A 213 -1.87 -3.02 21.75
CA GLU A 213 -2.10 -1.59 21.90
C GLU A 213 -2.89 -0.97 20.74
N GLY A 214 -3.29 -1.76 19.75
CA GLY A 214 -4.11 -1.34 18.62
C GLY A 214 -3.34 -0.66 17.50
N ARG A 215 -2.03 -0.89 17.39
CA ARG A 215 -1.19 -0.42 16.30
C ARG A 215 -0.90 -1.55 15.32
N ASP A 216 -0.81 -1.21 14.06
CA ASP A 216 -0.50 -2.19 13.01
C ASP A 216 1.01 -2.31 12.84
N GLU A 217 1.50 -3.53 12.84
CA GLU A 217 2.91 -3.94 12.77
C GLU A 217 3.11 -4.86 11.58
N ILE A 218 4.31 -4.86 11.00
CA ILE A 218 4.65 -5.80 9.92
C ILE A 218 5.36 -7.01 10.51
N TRP A 219 4.81 -8.18 10.24
CA TRP A 219 5.31 -9.47 10.71
C TRP A 219 5.79 -10.33 9.55
N ARG A 220 6.83 -11.12 9.80
CA ARG A 220 7.36 -12.15 8.92
C ARG A 220 6.98 -13.52 9.45
N ILE A 221 6.37 -14.32 8.59
CA ILE A 221 5.94 -15.68 8.91
C ILE A 221 6.67 -16.63 7.97
N ASN A 222 7.53 -17.47 8.50
CA ASN A 222 8.12 -18.58 7.76
C ASN A 222 7.28 -19.84 8.01
N TYR A 223 6.54 -20.27 7.01
CA TYR A 223 5.58 -21.35 7.18
C TYR A 223 6.19 -22.76 7.06
N SER A 224 7.43 -22.89 6.56
CA SER A 224 8.15 -24.17 6.58
C SER A 224 8.77 -24.46 7.95
N THR A 225 9.16 -23.43 8.70
CA THR A 225 9.76 -23.56 10.04
C THR A 225 8.80 -23.23 11.18
N GLY A 226 7.70 -22.54 10.89
CA GLY A 226 6.77 -22.02 11.90
C GLY A 226 7.29 -20.81 12.67
N ILE A 227 8.41 -20.20 12.24
CA ILE A 227 8.99 -19.02 12.91
C ILE A 227 8.20 -17.78 12.51
N GLU A 228 7.80 -17.01 13.52
CA GLU A 228 7.11 -15.72 13.35
C GLU A 228 7.89 -14.63 14.07
N GLU A 229 8.13 -13.50 13.41
CA GLU A 229 8.86 -12.37 13.98
C GLU A 229 8.25 -11.03 13.57
N CYS A 230 8.26 -10.05 14.47
CA CYS A 230 7.89 -8.68 14.17
C CYS A 230 9.08 -7.99 13.50
N VAL A 231 8.90 -7.55 12.26
CA VAL A 231 9.96 -6.88 11.47
C VAL A 231 9.93 -5.37 11.67
N VAL A 232 8.73 -4.77 11.70
CA VAL A 232 8.57 -3.33 11.87
C VAL A 232 7.46 -3.04 12.85
N SER A 233 7.79 -2.29 13.89
CA SER A 233 6.84 -1.74 14.86
C SER A 233 7.28 -0.36 15.33
N ASP A 234 6.33 0.47 15.77
CA ASP A 234 6.61 1.79 16.34
C ASP A 234 5.54 2.13 17.39
N VAL A 235 5.96 2.77 18.47
CA VAL A 235 5.04 3.14 19.58
C VAL A 235 4.03 4.22 19.23
N ASN A 236 4.28 5.01 18.18
CA ASN A 236 3.45 6.14 17.76
C ASN A 236 2.78 5.95 16.41
N ARG A 237 3.17 4.91 15.63
CA ARG A 237 2.74 4.71 14.25
C ARG A 237 2.16 3.32 14.04
N GLY A 238 1.26 3.21 13.08
CA GLY A 238 0.86 1.94 12.49
C GLY A 238 1.46 1.80 11.08
N PHE A 239 1.79 0.59 10.69
CA PHE A 239 2.37 0.28 9.38
C PHE A 239 1.50 -0.67 8.59
N SER A 240 1.43 -0.47 7.27
CA SER A 240 0.55 -1.28 6.42
C SER A 240 1.08 -1.43 4.99
N THR A 241 0.44 -2.28 4.22
CA THR A 241 0.68 -2.46 2.77
C THR A 241 2.14 -2.73 2.43
N PRO A 242 2.75 -3.81 2.99
CA PRO A 242 4.14 -4.14 2.71
C PRO A 242 4.33 -4.52 1.23
N SER A 243 5.48 -4.13 0.66
CA SER A 243 5.92 -4.47 -0.70
C SER A 243 7.43 -4.64 -0.71
N VAL A 244 7.93 -5.77 -1.21
CA VAL A 244 9.36 -6.07 -1.24
C VAL A 244 9.96 -5.64 -2.55
N SER A 245 11.17 -5.05 -2.51
CA SER A 245 11.90 -4.66 -3.71
C SER A 245 12.27 -5.87 -4.59
N PRO A 246 12.46 -5.69 -5.91
CA PRO A 246 12.78 -6.78 -6.81
C PRO A 246 14.06 -7.54 -6.48
N ASP A 247 15.03 -6.88 -5.85
CA ASP A 247 16.28 -7.48 -5.37
C ASP A 247 16.13 -8.21 -4.02
N GLY A 248 14.97 -8.05 -3.34
CA GLY A 248 14.68 -8.66 -2.05
C GLY A 248 15.38 -8.00 -0.86
N GLU A 249 16.02 -6.83 -1.04
CA GLU A 249 16.78 -6.18 0.04
C GLU A 249 15.95 -5.20 0.87
N TRP A 250 14.92 -4.59 0.26
CA TRP A 250 14.16 -3.49 0.85
C TRP A 250 12.69 -3.83 1.02
N LEU A 251 12.14 -3.33 2.11
CA LEU A 251 10.72 -3.38 2.44
C LEU A 251 10.15 -1.97 2.36
N LEU A 252 9.16 -1.79 1.49
CA LEU A 252 8.40 -0.56 1.27
C LEU A 252 7.02 -0.72 1.90
N PHE A 253 6.51 0.32 2.57
CA PHE A 253 5.22 0.27 3.24
C PHE A 253 4.65 1.66 3.53
N VAL A 254 3.41 1.71 3.97
CA VAL A 254 2.75 2.93 4.44
C VAL A 254 2.89 3.01 5.95
N GLY A 255 3.27 4.18 6.46
CA GLY A 255 3.24 4.51 7.88
C GLY A 255 2.21 5.59 8.16
N SER A 256 1.45 5.43 9.26
CA SER A 256 0.47 6.42 9.70
C SER A 256 1.04 7.31 10.79
N ASN A 257 0.93 8.62 10.62
CA ASN A 257 1.33 9.61 11.61
C ASN A 257 0.08 10.25 12.24
N LYS A 258 0.02 10.25 13.59
CA LYS A 258 -1.01 11.02 14.29
C LYS A 258 -0.52 12.45 14.43
N LEU A 259 -1.22 13.36 13.79
CA LEU A 259 -0.93 14.78 13.84
C LEU A 259 -2.00 15.49 14.70
N MET A 260 -1.62 16.58 15.35
CA MET A 260 -2.52 17.38 16.17
C MET A 260 -2.74 18.74 15.54
N ASN A 261 -3.99 19.14 15.46
CA ASN A 261 -4.37 20.48 15.12
C ASN A 261 -5.17 21.07 16.29
N GLY A 262 -4.51 21.85 17.13
CA GLY A 262 -5.05 22.23 18.41
C GLY A 262 -5.45 21.03 19.27
N LYS A 263 -6.73 20.91 19.60
CA LYS A 263 -7.28 19.77 20.36
C LYS A 263 -7.74 18.60 19.47
N ARG A 264 -7.75 18.78 18.15
CA ARG A 264 -8.25 17.78 17.20
C ARG A 264 -7.09 16.96 16.63
N ALA A 265 -7.14 15.64 16.81
CA ALA A 265 -6.22 14.72 16.18
C ALA A 265 -6.69 14.43 14.74
N TYR A 266 -5.75 14.33 13.81
CA TYR A 266 -5.96 13.77 12.49
C TYR A 266 -4.80 12.84 12.14
N TRP A 267 -5.00 11.98 11.15
CA TRP A 267 -4.01 11.05 10.71
C TRP A 267 -3.55 11.40 9.30
N ASN A 268 -2.26 11.35 9.08
CA ASN A 268 -1.63 11.44 7.77
C ASN A 268 -0.89 10.13 7.49
N THR A 269 -0.74 9.79 6.24
CA THR A 269 -0.03 8.59 5.80
C THR A 269 1.05 8.94 4.81
N ASP A 270 2.21 8.36 5.03
CA ASP A 270 3.42 8.58 4.26
C ASP A 270 4.06 7.25 3.87
N ILE A 271 4.93 7.29 2.88
CA ILE A 271 5.69 6.14 2.40
C ILE A 271 6.95 6.00 3.22
N PHE A 272 7.20 4.79 3.68
CA PHE A 272 8.38 4.39 4.45
C PHE A 272 9.11 3.24 3.76
N VAL A 273 10.38 3.12 4.08
CA VAL A 273 11.22 2.01 3.64
C VAL A 273 12.15 1.58 4.78
N CYS A 274 12.49 0.30 4.81
CA CYS A 274 13.56 -0.24 5.65
C CYS A 274 14.25 -1.40 4.94
N LYS A 275 15.35 -1.90 5.50
CA LYS A 275 15.89 -3.19 5.06
C LYS A 275 14.90 -4.31 5.41
N LEU A 276 14.99 -5.44 4.71
CA LEU A 276 14.06 -6.57 4.92
C LEU A 276 14.17 -7.18 6.33
N ASP A 277 15.23 -6.90 7.06
CA ASP A 277 15.41 -7.25 8.48
C ASP A 277 14.85 -6.21 9.46
N GLY A 278 14.21 -5.14 8.97
CA GLY A 278 13.63 -4.05 9.77
C GLY A 278 14.61 -2.93 10.12
N THR A 279 15.89 -3.05 9.78
CA THR A 279 16.87 -2.00 10.01
C THR A 279 16.76 -0.84 9.01
N HIS A 280 17.39 0.29 9.25
CA HIS A 280 17.43 1.47 8.35
C HIS A 280 16.02 2.03 8.01
N LEU A 281 15.13 2.05 9.01
CA LEU A 281 13.80 2.65 8.85
C LEU A 281 13.89 4.13 8.45
N THR A 282 13.34 4.46 7.29
CA THR A 282 13.41 5.80 6.70
C THR A 282 12.02 6.20 6.17
N GLN A 283 11.56 7.40 6.51
CA GLN A 283 10.39 8.02 5.90
C GLN A 283 10.81 8.67 4.59
N LEU A 284 10.08 8.41 3.50
CA LEU A 284 10.39 8.93 2.17
C LEU A 284 9.52 10.14 1.79
N THR A 285 8.27 10.19 2.22
CA THR A 285 7.35 11.27 1.88
C THR A 285 6.85 11.99 3.13
N TYR A 286 6.52 13.29 2.98
CA TYR A 286 6.16 14.19 4.09
C TYR A 286 5.00 15.13 3.74
N HIS A 287 4.30 14.89 2.64
CA HIS A 287 3.24 15.78 2.17
C HIS A 287 2.01 15.72 3.09
N ALA A 288 1.26 16.82 3.18
CA ALA A 288 0.03 16.88 3.98
C ALA A 288 -1.11 16.00 3.43
N ALA A 289 -1.10 15.67 2.13
CA ALA A 289 -2.00 14.67 1.56
C ALA A 289 -1.53 13.26 1.92
N ASP A 290 -2.47 12.35 2.04
CA ASP A 290 -2.17 10.93 2.23
C ASP A 290 -1.41 10.36 1.02
N ASP A 291 -0.34 9.60 1.28
CA ASP A 291 0.43 8.83 0.32
C ASP A 291 0.22 7.34 0.60
N LEU A 292 -0.28 6.61 -0.39
CA LEU A 292 -0.83 5.27 -0.19
C LEU A 292 -0.48 4.32 -1.34
N SER A 293 -0.67 3.02 -1.09
CA SER A 293 -0.52 1.96 -2.10
C SER A 293 0.84 1.98 -2.82
N PRO A 294 1.98 2.03 -2.08
CA PRO A 294 3.28 2.09 -2.72
C PRO A 294 3.63 0.77 -3.39
N VAL A 295 4.24 0.85 -4.58
CA VAL A 295 4.76 -0.30 -5.33
C VAL A 295 6.11 0.02 -5.97
N TRP A 296 6.95 -0.98 -6.09
CA TRP A 296 8.25 -0.88 -6.76
C TRP A 296 8.12 -0.91 -8.28
N SER A 297 9.01 -0.18 -8.97
CA SER A 297 9.31 -0.49 -10.38
C SER A 297 9.98 -1.87 -10.48
N LYS A 298 9.86 -2.51 -11.64
CA LYS A 298 10.43 -3.86 -11.84
C LYS A 298 11.97 -3.91 -11.78
N ASP A 299 12.62 -2.77 -11.98
CA ASP A 299 14.08 -2.60 -11.87
C ASP A 299 14.54 -2.05 -10.50
N GLY A 300 13.60 -1.82 -9.57
CA GLY A 300 13.89 -1.32 -8.22
C GLY A 300 14.32 0.14 -8.13
N ARG A 301 14.41 0.87 -9.26
CA ARG A 301 14.92 2.25 -9.28
C ARG A 301 13.88 3.30 -8.92
N TYR A 302 12.60 2.95 -8.99
CA TYR A 302 11.49 3.87 -8.76
C TYR A 302 10.47 3.26 -7.82
N ILE A 303 9.76 4.14 -7.13
CA ILE A 303 8.57 3.81 -6.35
C ILE A 303 7.39 4.57 -6.95
N TYR A 304 6.28 3.87 -7.14
CA TYR A 304 4.99 4.48 -7.53
C TYR A 304 4.07 4.44 -6.33
N PHE A 305 3.24 5.47 -6.18
CA PHE A 305 2.27 5.56 -5.09
C PHE A 305 1.07 6.42 -5.50
N VAL A 306 0.01 6.36 -4.74
CA VAL A 306 -1.22 7.16 -4.97
C VAL A 306 -1.27 8.30 -3.97
N SER A 307 -1.51 9.51 -4.46
CA SER A 307 -1.64 10.70 -3.63
C SER A 307 -2.57 11.72 -4.27
N GLN A 308 -3.21 12.54 -3.41
CA GLN A 308 -3.99 13.71 -3.82
C GLN A 308 -3.12 14.97 -3.95
N ARG A 309 -1.80 14.88 -3.70
CA ARG A 309 -0.86 16.01 -3.84
C ARG A 309 -0.97 16.65 -5.24
N GLY A 310 -0.76 17.94 -5.32
CA GLY A 310 -0.79 18.68 -6.59
C GLY A 310 -2.16 18.73 -7.28
N SER A 311 -3.24 18.27 -6.64
CA SER A 311 -4.59 18.34 -7.19
C SER A 311 -5.37 19.50 -6.57
N SER A 312 -5.91 20.38 -7.41
CA SER A 312 -6.81 21.48 -6.98
C SER A 312 -8.22 20.99 -6.67
N THR A 313 -8.58 19.78 -7.10
CA THR A 313 -9.92 19.19 -6.97
C THR A 313 -9.97 18.08 -5.92
N GLY A 314 -8.84 17.76 -5.26
CA GLY A 314 -8.73 16.62 -4.36
C GLY A 314 -8.74 15.26 -5.06
N THR A 315 -8.54 15.22 -6.39
CA THR A 315 -8.47 13.97 -7.17
C THR A 315 -7.14 13.28 -6.92
N ALA A 316 -7.18 11.97 -6.70
CA ALA A 316 -5.98 11.19 -6.55
C ALA A 316 -5.29 10.92 -7.89
N ASN A 317 -3.97 10.82 -7.85
CA ASN A 317 -3.13 10.51 -8.99
C ASN A 317 -2.05 9.50 -8.61
N VAL A 318 -1.53 8.80 -9.61
CA VAL A 318 -0.31 7.99 -9.44
C VAL A 318 0.90 8.91 -9.61
N TRP A 319 1.79 8.83 -8.64
CA TRP A 319 3.06 9.54 -8.60
C TRP A 319 4.21 8.55 -8.68
N LYS A 320 5.32 9.00 -9.23
CA LYS A 320 6.59 8.28 -9.29
C LYS A 320 7.66 9.08 -8.55
N MET A 321 8.49 8.43 -7.76
CA MET A 321 9.71 8.98 -7.19
C MET A 321 10.92 8.10 -7.48
N ASN A 322 12.10 8.70 -7.53
CA ASN A 322 13.35 7.95 -7.60
C ASN A 322 13.61 7.29 -6.25
N PHE A 323 14.12 6.07 -6.29
CA PHE A 323 14.61 5.39 -5.11
C PHE A 323 16.15 5.43 -5.12
N THR A 324 16.71 6.26 -4.25
CA THR A 324 18.16 6.37 -4.03
C THR A 324 18.39 6.50 -2.54
N ILE A 325 18.70 5.39 -1.88
CA ILE A 325 19.25 5.41 -0.52
C ILE A 325 20.76 5.26 -0.66
N LYS A 326 21.47 6.25 -0.14
CA LYS A 326 22.94 6.22 -0.08
C LYS A 326 23.39 5.45 1.14
#